data_3c0b8eb82519c61a018226ea65105cc6
#
_entry.id   3c0b8eb82519c61a018226ea65105cc6
#
_cell.length_a   1.000
_cell.length_b   1.000
_cell.length_c   1.000
_cell.angle_alpha   90.00
_cell.angle_beta   90.00
_cell.angle_gamma   90.00
#
_symmetry.space_group_name_H-M   'P 1'
#
loop_
_entity.id
_entity.type
_entity.pdbx_description
1 polymer ?
#
loop_
_entity_poly.entity_id
_entity_poly.type
_entity_poly.pdbx_seq_one_letter_code
_entity_poly.pdbx_strand_id
1 'polypeptide(L)'
;MKPTLCTDVDSTIWDTGAWVCSAVLDITGETLDMDRITTWTHVLDTYGEKTTTAIYDRVFDPERVRDREPYPGASEVLRMLQESYGIEIHFVTHNDPEIMAPHLEPWLRTHFGPDVGLAVTTEDKLDILEELGAFGLIDDRPDTIGRVAGAGLWAAARIQPWNRDLVARRSDVFAFSHWREVPDLLPTEYRTGIV
;
A
#
# COMPACT_ATOMS: atom_id res chain seq x y z
N MET A 1 10.93 3.74 -22.75
CA MET A 1 9.92 4.01 -21.70
C MET A 1 10.64 3.96 -20.37
N LYS A 2 10.27 4.79 -19.42
CA LYS A 2 10.77 4.66 -18.05
C LYS A 2 10.19 3.40 -17.42
N PRO A 3 10.91 2.71 -16.52
CA PRO A 3 10.34 1.61 -15.79
C PRO A 3 9.24 2.12 -14.83
N THR A 4 8.14 1.38 -14.71
CA THR A 4 7.02 1.72 -13.85
C THR A 4 7.01 0.82 -12.61
N LEU A 5 6.91 1.42 -11.43
CA LEU A 5 6.70 0.75 -10.15
C LEU A 5 5.32 1.13 -9.61
N CYS A 6 4.54 0.12 -9.27
CA CYS A 6 3.28 0.31 -8.58
C CYS A 6 3.45 0.25 -7.06
N THR A 7 2.65 1.01 -6.33
CA THR A 7 2.57 0.92 -4.87
C THR A 7 1.13 1.02 -4.41
N ASP A 8 0.75 0.18 -3.46
CA ASP A 8 -0.50 0.33 -2.74
C ASP A 8 -0.46 1.57 -1.83
N VAL A 9 -1.61 1.93 -1.28
CA VAL A 9 -1.77 3.10 -0.41
C VAL A 9 -2.02 2.69 1.04
N ASP A 10 -3.08 1.91 1.28
CA ASP A 10 -3.55 1.55 2.61
C ASP A 10 -2.57 0.61 3.32
N SER A 11 -2.17 0.93 4.55
CA SER A 11 -1.16 0.19 5.33
C SER A 11 0.21 0.06 4.65
N THR A 12 0.37 0.62 3.46
CA THR A 12 1.61 0.64 2.68
C THR A 12 2.24 2.03 2.69
N ILE A 13 1.50 3.06 2.32
CA ILE A 13 1.94 4.46 2.34
C ILE A 13 1.61 5.15 3.66
N TRP A 14 0.46 4.89 4.22
CA TRP A 14 0.00 5.42 5.50
C TRP A 14 -0.46 4.32 6.46
N ASP A 15 -0.65 4.66 7.74
CA ASP A 15 -1.01 3.73 8.80
C ASP A 15 -2.53 3.53 8.91
N THR A 16 -3.12 2.74 8.00
CA THR A 16 -4.54 2.37 8.07
C THR A 16 -4.85 1.60 9.36
N GLY A 17 -3.90 0.80 9.85
CA GLY A 17 -4.09 0.03 11.07
C GLY A 17 -4.29 0.90 12.31
N ALA A 18 -3.54 2.00 12.45
CA ALA A 18 -3.75 2.95 13.53
C ALA A 18 -5.15 3.58 13.47
N TRP A 19 -5.65 3.86 12.26
CA TRP A 19 -7.01 4.36 12.06
C TRP A 19 -8.07 3.31 12.41
N VAL A 20 -7.83 2.03 12.08
CA VAL A 20 -8.71 0.92 12.49
C VAL A 20 -8.76 0.81 14.01
N CYS A 21 -7.62 0.84 14.70
CA CYS A 21 -7.56 0.80 16.16
C CYS A 21 -8.32 1.97 16.81
N SER A 22 -8.15 3.19 16.25
CA SER A 22 -8.90 4.36 16.72
C SER A 22 -10.42 4.22 16.51
N ALA A 23 -10.84 3.74 15.35
CA ALA A 23 -12.26 3.54 15.05
C ALA A 23 -12.88 2.44 15.91
N VAL A 24 -12.16 1.36 16.20
CA VAL A 24 -12.60 0.31 17.14
C VAL A 24 -12.83 0.91 18.51
N LEU A 25 -11.87 1.66 19.04
CA LEU A 25 -12.01 2.31 20.34
C LEU A 25 -13.24 3.23 20.38
N ASP A 26 -13.41 4.06 19.36
CA ASP A 26 -14.51 5.03 19.29
C ASP A 26 -15.89 4.37 19.19
N ILE A 27 -16.00 3.23 18.51
CA ILE A 27 -17.28 2.56 18.22
C ILE A 27 -17.64 1.54 19.31
N THR A 28 -16.64 0.80 19.80
CA THR A 28 -16.87 -0.31 20.74
C THR A 28 -16.48 0.00 22.18
N GLY A 29 -15.63 1.01 22.40
CA GLY A 29 -15.00 1.28 23.69
C GLY A 29 -13.85 0.33 24.03
N GLU A 30 -13.48 -0.57 23.12
CA GLU A 30 -12.41 -1.55 23.32
C GLU A 30 -11.09 -1.08 22.67
N THR A 31 -9.96 -1.44 23.29
CA THR A 31 -8.64 -1.19 22.71
C THR A 31 -8.23 -2.40 21.86
N LEU A 32 -7.98 -2.17 20.58
CA LEU A 32 -7.42 -3.17 19.67
C LEU A 32 -5.90 -2.99 19.57
N ASP A 33 -5.17 -4.08 19.80
CA ASP A 33 -3.72 -4.13 19.62
C ASP A 33 -3.41 -4.55 18.17
N MET A 34 -2.64 -3.72 17.45
CA MET A 34 -2.24 -3.99 16.06
C MET A 34 -1.54 -5.33 15.89
N ASP A 35 -0.68 -5.73 16.82
CA ASP A 35 0.04 -7.01 16.73
C ASP A 35 -0.89 -8.23 16.80
N ARG A 36 -2.13 -8.05 17.23
CA ARG A 36 -3.15 -9.11 17.24
C ARG A 36 -3.92 -9.25 15.93
N ILE A 37 -3.80 -8.29 15.01
CA ILE A 37 -4.43 -8.33 13.69
C ILE A 37 -3.58 -9.20 12.76
N THR A 38 -3.58 -10.50 12.98
CA THR A 38 -2.75 -11.46 12.22
C THR A 38 -3.42 -12.01 10.96
N THR A 39 -4.68 -11.68 10.74
CA THR A 39 -5.44 -12.05 9.53
C THR A 39 -6.18 -10.86 8.98
N TRP A 40 -6.41 -10.87 7.68
CA TRP A 40 -7.17 -9.81 7.01
C TRP A 40 -8.63 -9.72 7.48
N THR A 41 -9.18 -10.83 7.97
CA THR A 41 -10.56 -10.93 8.48
C THR A 41 -10.68 -10.65 9.98
N HIS A 42 -9.59 -10.34 10.67
CA HIS A 42 -9.56 -10.24 12.14
C HIS A 42 -10.66 -9.33 12.72
N VAL A 43 -10.87 -8.16 12.13
CA VAL A 43 -11.88 -7.20 12.59
C VAL A 43 -13.28 -7.78 12.41
N LEU A 44 -13.55 -8.39 11.24
CA LEU A 44 -14.83 -9.05 10.95
C LEU A 44 -15.10 -10.21 11.92
N ASP A 45 -14.11 -11.07 12.12
CA ASP A 45 -14.21 -12.25 12.97
C ASP A 45 -14.42 -11.88 14.45
N THR A 46 -13.86 -10.72 14.86
CA THR A 46 -13.94 -10.26 16.26
C THR A 46 -15.22 -9.49 16.54
N TYR A 47 -15.64 -8.57 15.66
CA TYR A 47 -16.70 -7.62 15.93
C TYR A 47 -18.00 -7.87 15.15
N GLY A 48 -17.99 -8.79 14.19
CA GLY A 48 -19.10 -9.12 13.31
C GLY A 48 -19.38 -8.04 12.26
N GLU A 49 -20.21 -8.37 11.27
CA GLU A 49 -20.41 -7.61 10.04
C GLU A 49 -20.84 -6.16 10.29
N LYS A 50 -21.88 -5.94 11.11
CA LYS A 50 -22.44 -4.60 11.36
C LYS A 50 -21.41 -3.65 11.97
N THR A 51 -20.66 -4.12 12.97
CA THR A 51 -19.66 -3.29 13.66
C THR A 51 -18.46 -3.04 12.73
N THR A 52 -18.03 -4.06 11.98
CA THR A 52 -16.95 -3.95 10.98
C THR A 52 -17.29 -2.93 9.90
N THR A 53 -18.51 -2.94 9.38
CA THR A 53 -18.96 -1.92 8.41
C THR A 53 -18.83 -0.52 9.00
N ALA A 54 -19.34 -0.30 10.22
CA ALA A 54 -19.22 1.02 10.85
C ALA A 54 -17.76 1.46 11.11
N ILE A 55 -16.87 0.51 11.45
CA ILE A 55 -15.44 0.78 11.59
C ILE A 55 -14.84 1.20 10.25
N TYR A 56 -15.10 0.45 9.18
CA TYR A 56 -14.53 0.73 7.87
C TYR A 56 -15.11 1.97 7.21
N ASP A 57 -16.41 2.26 7.38
CA ASP A 57 -17.00 3.53 6.93
C ASP A 57 -16.28 4.73 7.56
N ARG A 58 -15.87 4.61 8.82
CA ARG A 58 -15.11 5.66 9.51
C ARG A 58 -13.65 5.72 9.07
N VAL A 59 -13.02 4.57 8.82
CA VAL A 59 -11.62 4.47 8.38
C VAL A 59 -11.46 4.98 6.95
N PHE A 60 -12.37 4.57 6.06
CA PHE A 60 -12.33 4.92 4.64
C PHE A 60 -13.23 6.11 4.28
N ASP A 61 -13.57 6.95 5.27
CA ASP A 61 -14.21 8.24 5.02
C ASP A 61 -13.32 9.11 4.13
N PRO A 62 -13.74 9.45 2.90
CA PRO A 62 -12.93 10.20 1.94
C PRO A 62 -12.50 11.56 2.45
N GLU A 63 -13.34 12.23 3.25
CA GLU A 63 -13.02 13.55 3.82
C GLU A 63 -11.82 13.52 4.79
N ARG A 64 -11.48 12.34 5.30
CA ARG A 64 -10.36 12.14 6.23
C ARG A 64 -9.04 11.82 5.53
N VAL A 65 -9.04 11.66 4.21
CA VAL A 65 -7.80 11.44 3.43
C VAL A 65 -6.80 12.56 3.66
N ARG A 66 -7.27 13.79 3.71
CA ARG A 66 -6.43 14.99 3.94
C ARG A 66 -5.70 15.02 5.29
N ASP A 67 -6.22 14.28 6.28
CA ASP A 67 -5.67 14.25 7.65
C ASP A 67 -4.61 13.13 7.80
N ARG A 68 -4.34 12.37 6.73
CA ARG A 68 -3.40 11.26 6.75
C ARG A 68 -2.00 11.75 6.42
N GLU A 69 -1.03 11.16 7.08
CA GLU A 69 0.39 11.39 6.83
C GLU A 69 1.03 10.13 6.25
N PRO A 70 1.93 10.25 5.28
CA PRO A 70 2.72 9.13 4.81
C PRO A 70 3.61 8.57 5.92
N TYR A 71 3.88 7.28 5.87
CA TYR A 71 4.91 6.71 6.74
C TYR A 71 6.25 7.43 6.58
N PRO A 72 7.03 7.55 7.68
CA PRO A 72 8.33 8.20 7.64
C PRO A 72 9.23 7.63 6.53
N GLY A 73 9.73 8.51 5.69
CA GLY A 73 10.60 8.17 4.57
C GLY A 73 9.90 7.79 3.26
N ALA A 74 8.59 7.53 3.25
CA ALA A 74 7.87 7.14 2.03
C ALA A 74 7.99 8.20 0.92
N SER A 75 7.69 9.46 1.24
CA SER A 75 7.77 10.56 0.25
C SER A 75 9.20 10.80 -0.23
N GLU A 76 10.18 10.72 0.67
CA GLU A 76 11.61 10.89 0.33
C GLU A 76 12.08 9.80 -0.63
N VAL A 77 11.75 8.53 -0.32
CA VAL A 77 12.18 7.38 -1.11
C VAL A 77 11.50 7.38 -2.47
N LEU A 78 10.17 7.53 -2.56
CA LEU A 78 9.49 7.51 -3.84
C LEU A 78 9.93 8.67 -4.75
N ARG A 79 10.17 9.86 -4.19
CA ARG A 79 10.74 10.98 -4.95
C ARG A 79 12.15 10.67 -5.44
N MET A 80 12.99 10.06 -4.61
CA MET A 80 14.34 9.64 -5.02
C MET A 80 14.27 8.59 -6.16
N LEU A 81 13.32 7.64 -6.11
CA LEU A 81 13.13 6.67 -7.19
C LEU A 81 12.75 7.36 -8.51
N GLN A 82 11.91 8.39 -8.44
CA GLN A 82 11.54 9.18 -9.63
C GLN A 82 12.70 10.01 -10.18
N GLU A 83 13.38 10.77 -9.32
CA GLU A 83 14.37 11.76 -9.72
C GLU A 83 15.74 11.16 -10.03
N SER A 84 16.19 10.18 -9.23
CA SER A 84 17.53 9.62 -9.33
C SER A 84 17.57 8.32 -10.12
N TYR A 85 16.53 7.49 -10.08
CA TYR A 85 16.48 6.20 -10.77
C TYR A 85 15.61 6.23 -12.02
N GLY A 86 14.86 7.32 -12.25
CA GLY A 86 14.03 7.49 -13.43
C GLY A 86 12.80 6.56 -13.45
N ILE A 87 12.37 6.07 -12.29
CA ILE A 87 11.22 5.18 -12.15
C ILE A 87 9.94 6.00 -12.12
N GLU A 88 8.94 5.64 -12.91
CA GLU A 88 7.59 6.18 -12.80
C GLU A 88 6.84 5.50 -11.66
N ILE A 89 6.20 6.28 -10.80
CA ILE A 89 5.44 5.77 -9.65
C ILE A 89 3.96 5.84 -9.94
N HIS A 90 3.27 4.70 -9.84
CA HIS A 90 1.82 4.59 -9.91
C HIS A 90 1.26 4.04 -8.60
N PHE A 91 0.33 4.77 -7.99
CA PHE A 91 -0.43 4.28 -6.84
C PHE A 91 -1.60 3.44 -7.35
N VAL A 92 -1.75 2.22 -6.82
CA VAL A 92 -2.82 1.29 -7.20
C VAL A 92 -3.49 0.81 -5.92
N THR A 93 -4.66 1.35 -5.62
CA THR A 93 -5.39 1.03 -4.39
C THR A 93 -6.76 0.43 -4.67
N HIS A 94 -7.18 -0.49 -3.79
CA HIS A 94 -8.47 -1.18 -3.91
C HIS A 94 -9.55 -0.41 -3.16
N ASN A 95 -10.33 0.36 -3.91
CA ASN A 95 -11.38 1.22 -3.38
C ASN A 95 -12.42 1.55 -4.47
N ASP A 96 -13.50 2.23 -4.10
CA ASP A 96 -14.44 2.79 -5.08
C ASP A 96 -13.81 4.02 -5.78
N PRO A 97 -13.58 3.96 -7.10
CA PRO A 97 -12.91 5.04 -7.82
C PRO A 97 -13.71 6.36 -7.84
N GLU A 98 -15.04 6.30 -7.89
CA GLU A 98 -15.88 7.49 -7.93
C GLU A 98 -15.85 8.25 -6.59
N ILE A 99 -15.69 7.50 -5.50
CA ILE A 99 -15.67 8.03 -4.13
C ILE A 99 -14.24 8.47 -3.74
N MET A 100 -13.26 7.62 -3.98
CA MET A 100 -11.92 7.80 -3.38
C MET A 100 -10.97 8.62 -4.24
N ALA A 101 -10.99 8.47 -5.57
CA ALA A 101 -10.02 9.14 -6.43
C ALA A 101 -10.02 10.68 -6.28
N PRO A 102 -11.17 11.38 -6.17
CA PRO A 102 -11.19 12.83 -6.01
C PRO A 102 -10.48 13.37 -4.76
N HIS A 103 -10.38 12.55 -3.71
CA HIS A 103 -9.72 12.90 -2.44
C HIS A 103 -8.26 12.45 -2.43
N LEU A 104 -7.99 11.28 -3.03
CA LEU A 104 -6.68 10.66 -2.98
C LEU A 104 -5.69 11.33 -3.95
N GLU A 105 -6.13 11.69 -5.16
CA GLU A 105 -5.26 12.30 -6.17
C GLU A 105 -4.61 13.62 -5.69
N PRO A 106 -5.34 14.59 -5.13
CA PRO A 106 -4.74 15.82 -4.60
C PRO A 106 -3.78 15.54 -3.44
N TRP A 107 -4.11 14.58 -2.59
CA TRP A 107 -3.28 14.19 -1.45
C TRP A 107 -1.95 13.58 -1.94
N LEU A 108 -2.00 12.64 -2.89
CA LEU A 108 -0.82 12.02 -3.48
C LEU A 108 0.09 13.06 -4.14
N ARG A 109 -0.47 13.97 -4.92
CA ARG A 109 0.29 15.05 -5.57
C ARG A 109 0.98 15.97 -4.55
N THR A 110 0.34 16.22 -3.42
CA THR A 110 0.91 17.03 -2.35
C THR A 110 2.13 16.36 -1.71
N HIS A 111 2.06 15.05 -1.47
CA HIS A 111 3.11 14.33 -0.75
C HIS A 111 4.21 13.76 -1.65
N PHE A 112 3.89 13.40 -2.91
CA PHE A 112 4.79 12.67 -3.81
C PHE A 112 5.10 13.41 -5.12
N GLY A 113 4.52 14.58 -5.32
CA GLY A 113 4.74 15.40 -6.51
C GLY A 113 3.68 15.22 -7.60
N PRO A 114 3.70 16.09 -8.63
CA PRO A 114 2.66 16.14 -9.66
C PRO A 114 2.68 14.95 -10.63
N ASP A 115 3.82 14.29 -10.76
CA ASP A 115 4.08 13.28 -11.79
C ASP A 115 3.78 11.84 -11.33
N VAL A 116 2.92 11.66 -10.33
CA VAL A 116 2.47 10.35 -9.87
C VAL A 116 1.19 9.93 -10.58
N GLY A 117 1.12 8.66 -10.98
CA GLY A 117 -0.10 8.04 -11.47
C GLY A 117 -0.98 7.52 -10.33
N LEU A 118 -2.28 7.40 -10.60
CA LEU A 118 -3.25 6.80 -9.67
C LEU A 118 -4.22 5.92 -10.43
N ALA A 119 -4.38 4.68 -9.96
CA ALA A 119 -5.46 3.78 -10.30
C ALA A 119 -6.20 3.38 -9.00
N VAL A 120 -7.43 3.84 -8.85
CA VAL A 120 -8.36 3.33 -7.83
C VAL A 120 -9.22 2.28 -8.49
N THR A 121 -9.24 1.07 -7.95
CA THR A 121 -9.88 -0.07 -8.63
C THR A 121 -10.63 -0.97 -7.66
N THR A 122 -11.65 -1.64 -8.16
CA THR A 122 -12.28 -2.79 -7.50
C THR A 122 -11.84 -4.12 -8.13
N GLU A 123 -11.03 -4.06 -9.19
CA GLU A 123 -10.51 -5.20 -9.92
C GLU A 123 -9.17 -5.70 -9.34
N ASP A 124 -8.62 -6.74 -9.94
CA ASP A 124 -7.33 -7.28 -9.54
C ASP A 124 -6.21 -6.29 -9.88
N LYS A 125 -5.37 -5.98 -8.90
CA LYS A 125 -4.22 -5.10 -9.12
C LYS A 125 -3.23 -5.65 -10.15
N LEU A 126 -3.13 -6.99 -10.30
CA LEU A 126 -2.25 -7.60 -11.28
C LEU A 126 -2.60 -7.18 -12.70
N ASP A 127 -3.90 -7.11 -13.04
CA ASP A 127 -4.35 -6.67 -14.35
C ASP A 127 -3.92 -5.22 -14.64
N ILE A 128 -4.03 -4.35 -13.65
CA ILE A 128 -3.55 -2.96 -13.74
C ILE A 128 -2.03 -2.89 -13.93
N LEU A 129 -1.27 -3.72 -13.21
CA LEU A 129 0.19 -3.78 -13.38
C LEU A 129 0.59 -4.19 -14.81
N GLU A 130 -0.11 -5.18 -15.37
CA GLU A 130 0.11 -5.66 -16.74
C GLU A 130 -0.21 -4.56 -17.77
N GLU A 131 -1.33 -3.85 -17.61
CA GLU A 131 -1.71 -2.73 -18.48
C GLU A 131 -0.70 -1.59 -18.45
N LEU A 132 -0.15 -1.28 -17.27
CA LEU A 132 0.88 -0.26 -17.09
C LEU A 132 2.28 -0.72 -17.54
N GLY A 133 2.48 -2.01 -17.81
CA GLY A 133 3.79 -2.59 -18.03
C GLY A 133 4.72 -2.42 -16.82
N ALA A 134 4.16 -2.46 -15.61
CA ALA A 134 4.90 -2.27 -14.38
C ALA A 134 5.83 -3.46 -14.12
N PHE A 135 7.04 -3.18 -13.64
CA PHE A 135 7.97 -4.24 -13.29
C PHE A 135 7.69 -4.85 -11.91
N GLY A 136 6.89 -4.18 -11.08
CA GLY A 136 6.61 -4.69 -9.73
C GLY A 136 5.62 -3.87 -8.93
N LEU A 137 5.37 -4.36 -7.71
CA LEU A 137 4.42 -3.80 -6.75
C LEU A 137 5.02 -3.78 -5.33
N ILE A 138 4.75 -2.68 -4.61
CA ILE A 138 4.87 -2.59 -3.16
C ILE A 138 3.46 -2.62 -2.57
N ASP A 139 3.18 -3.56 -1.66
CA ASP A 139 1.85 -3.74 -1.08
C ASP A 139 1.98 -4.34 0.34
N ASP A 140 0.90 -4.38 1.12
CA ASP A 140 0.86 -5.05 2.41
C ASP A 140 -0.01 -6.32 2.40
N ARG A 141 -0.84 -6.47 1.36
CA ARG A 141 -1.83 -7.54 1.28
C ARG A 141 -1.22 -8.86 0.77
N PRO A 142 -1.27 -9.94 1.59
CA PRO A 142 -0.59 -11.20 1.27
C PRO A 142 -1.02 -11.81 -0.06
N ASP A 143 -2.31 -11.81 -0.36
CA ASP A 143 -2.86 -12.43 -1.57
C ASP A 143 -2.37 -11.69 -2.83
N THR A 144 -2.38 -10.35 -2.81
CA THR A 144 -1.91 -9.52 -3.91
C THR A 144 -0.42 -9.72 -4.15
N ILE A 145 0.39 -9.61 -3.09
CA ILE A 145 1.85 -9.82 -3.14
C ILE A 145 2.17 -11.21 -3.70
N GLY A 146 1.46 -12.23 -3.18
CA GLY A 146 1.67 -13.62 -3.59
C GLY A 146 1.37 -13.86 -5.06
N ARG A 147 0.34 -13.21 -5.62
CA ARG A 147 -0.01 -13.28 -7.06
C ARG A 147 0.99 -12.54 -7.93
N VAL A 148 1.36 -11.32 -7.56
CA VAL A 148 2.34 -10.51 -8.30
C VAL A 148 3.70 -11.24 -8.40
N ALA A 149 4.21 -11.77 -7.28
CA ALA A 149 5.42 -12.59 -7.30
C ALA A 149 5.25 -13.88 -8.12
N GLY A 150 4.07 -14.52 -8.04
CA GLY A 150 3.75 -15.71 -8.84
C GLY A 150 3.67 -15.45 -10.35
N ALA A 151 3.39 -14.23 -10.75
CA ALA A 151 3.43 -13.77 -12.16
C ALA A 151 4.87 -13.43 -12.62
N GLY A 152 5.86 -13.53 -11.74
CA GLY A 152 7.27 -13.23 -12.06
C GLY A 152 7.62 -11.74 -12.00
N LEU A 153 6.75 -10.91 -11.48
CA LEU A 153 7.02 -9.49 -11.23
C LEU A 153 7.72 -9.31 -9.88
N TRP A 154 8.48 -8.23 -9.75
CA TRP A 154 9.07 -7.87 -8.47
C TRP A 154 7.98 -7.51 -7.47
N ALA A 155 8.00 -8.14 -6.30
CA ALA A 155 7.02 -7.92 -5.26
C ALA A 155 7.70 -7.63 -3.92
N ALA A 156 7.34 -6.51 -3.30
CA ALA A 156 7.83 -6.15 -1.98
C ALA A 156 6.69 -5.93 -0.99
N ALA A 157 6.80 -6.57 0.15
CA ALA A 157 5.86 -6.48 1.25
C ALA A 157 6.30 -5.42 2.26
N ARG A 158 5.47 -4.40 2.50
CA ARG A 158 5.60 -3.65 3.74
C ARG A 158 5.14 -4.56 4.88
N ILE A 159 6.05 -4.86 5.81
CA ILE A 159 5.77 -5.82 6.89
C ILE A 159 4.64 -5.31 7.77
N GLN A 160 3.60 -6.13 7.87
CA GLN A 160 2.45 -5.97 8.73
C GLN A 160 2.19 -7.30 9.47
N PRO A 161 1.47 -7.31 10.60
CA PRO A 161 1.22 -8.56 11.33
C PRO A 161 0.58 -9.67 10.47
N TRP A 162 -0.30 -9.31 9.53
CA TRP A 162 -1.04 -10.24 8.68
C TRP A 162 -0.26 -10.80 7.48
N ASN A 163 0.92 -10.26 7.14
CA ASN A 163 1.72 -10.75 6.02
C ASN A 163 3.04 -11.43 6.44
N ARG A 164 3.36 -11.47 7.72
CA ARG A 164 4.61 -12.08 8.25
C ARG A 164 4.79 -13.53 7.79
N ASP A 165 3.71 -14.30 7.78
CA ASP A 165 3.73 -15.70 7.34
C ASP A 165 4.04 -15.87 5.86
N LEU A 166 3.52 -15.00 4.99
CA LEU A 166 3.84 -14.98 3.56
C LEU A 166 5.33 -14.70 3.36
N VAL A 167 5.81 -13.62 3.96
CA VAL A 167 7.21 -13.18 3.85
C VAL A 167 8.18 -14.28 4.35
N ALA A 168 7.83 -14.97 5.45
CA ALA A 168 8.67 -16.03 5.99
C ALA A 168 8.75 -17.27 5.07
N ARG A 169 7.74 -17.52 4.21
CA ARG A 169 7.64 -18.72 3.37
C ARG A 169 8.06 -18.51 1.92
N ARG A 170 8.19 -17.26 1.45
CA ARG A 170 8.44 -16.93 0.04
C ARG A 170 9.75 -16.17 -0.13
N SER A 171 10.73 -16.81 -0.71
CA SER A 171 12.03 -16.20 -1.03
C SER A 171 12.01 -15.26 -2.23
N ASP A 172 10.94 -15.27 -3.01
CA ASP A 172 10.68 -14.41 -4.16
C ASP A 172 9.89 -13.14 -3.80
N VAL A 173 9.58 -12.95 -2.52
CA VAL A 173 8.96 -11.75 -1.98
C VAL A 173 9.99 -11.01 -1.13
N PHE A 174 10.27 -9.77 -1.51
CA PHE A 174 11.09 -8.86 -0.71
C PHE A 174 10.24 -8.28 0.42
N ALA A 175 10.88 -7.87 1.53
CA ALA A 175 10.16 -7.34 2.66
C ALA A 175 10.93 -6.21 3.33
N PHE A 176 10.20 -5.21 3.83
CA PHE A 176 10.79 -4.07 4.54
C PHE A 176 9.88 -3.59 5.67
N SER A 177 10.49 -3.03 6.70
CA SER A 177 9.80 -2.37 7.81
C SER A 177 9.85 -0.85 7.68
N HIS A 178 10.92 -0.34 7.06
CA HIS A 178 11.14 1.09 6.88
C HIS A 178 11.34 1.43 5.40
N TRP A 179 10.68 2.46 4.91
CA TRP A 179 10.75 2.88 3.50
C TRP A 179 12.18 3.09 2.99
N ARG A 180 13.12 3.49 3.86
CA ARG A 180 14.54 3.67 3.51
C ARG A 180 15.26 2.40 3.09
N GLU A 181 14.67 1.22 3.33
CA GLU A 181 15.20 -0.08 2.90
C GLU A 181 14.86 -0.38 1.43
N VAL A 182 13.77 0.21 0.89
CA VAL A 182 13.25 -0.10 -0.45
C VAL A 182 14.26 0.02 -1.58
N PRO A 183 15.13 1.06 -1.64
CA PRO A 183 16.12 1.18 -2.71
C PRO A 183 17.08 0.00 -2.79
N ASP A 184 17.45 -0.59 -1.65
CA ASP A 184 18.35 -1.74 -1.58
C ASP A 184 17.66 -3.06 -1.98
N LEU A 185 16.35 -3.09 -2.04
CA LEU A 185 15.55 -4.25 -2.43
C LEU A 185 15.22 -4.28 -3.92
N LEU A 186 15.34 -3.14 -4.62
CA LEU A 186 15.04 -3.08 -6.05
C LEU A 186 15.94 -4.02 -6.85
N PRO A 187 15.47 -4.56 -7.99
CA PRO A 187 16.33 -5.24 -8.95
C PRO A 187 17.49 -4.35 -9.39
N THR A 188 18.66 -4.96 -9.58
CA THR A 188 19.92 -4.23 -9.87
C THR A 188 19.81 -3.33 -11.10
N GLU A 189 19.09 -3.77 -12.13
CA GLU A 189 18.83 -3.03 -13.36
C GLU A 189 18.09 -1.70 -13.16
N TYR A 190 17.36 -1.56 -12.07
CA TYR A 190 16.62 -0.32 -11.73
C TYR A 190 17.34 0.54 -10.68
N ARG A 191 18.47 0.09 -10.13
CA ARG A 191 19.27 0.87 -9.17
C ARG A 191 20.26 1.82 -9.82
N THR A 192 20.57 1.60 -11.09
CA THR A 192 21.51 2.47 -11.82
C THR A 192 20.72 3.63 -12.39
N GLY A 193 20.87 4.80 -11.75
CA GLY A 193 20.31 6.04 -12.25
C GLY A 193 20.68 6.29 -13.70
N ILE A 194 19.81 6.98 -14.43
CA ILE A 194 20.11 7.46 -15.79
C ILE A 194 21.29 8.42 -15.66
N VAL A 195 22.47 7.97 -16.14
CA VAL A 195 23.66 8.80 -16.31
C VAL A 195 23.44 9.75 -17.48
#